data_f53a5e730048bb84bb2d74fa90b9005e
#
_entry.id   f53a5e730048bb84bb2d74fa90b9005e
#
_cell.length_a   1.000
_cell.length_b   1.000
_cell.length_c   1.000
_cell.angle_alpha   90.00
_cell.angle_beta   90.00
_cell.angle_gamma   90.00
#
_symmetry.space_group_name_H-M   'P 1'
#
loop_
_entity.id
_entity.type
_entity.pdbx_description
1 polymer ?
#
loop_
_entity_poly.entity_id
_entity_poly.type
_entity_poly.pdbx_seq_one_letter_code
_entity_poly.pdbx_strand_id
1 'polypeptide(L)'
;MSLRCIRASVSVARERVESDMPIHIAAAQPVDAPIIAKLVGDLLAEIVAAIKTAAFGFSLAETEARARAWLEDGNYTVLLARDGEGAAGFIALAECRALYAEGRFGIIPELYVSPDRRSQGVGGALVNEAKRVARSNGWARLEVTTPPLPQFERTLTFYERQGFSISGGRKMKVSV
;
A
#
# COMPACT_ATOMS: atom_id res chain seq x y z
N MET A 1 37.17 26.77 53.13
CA MET A 1 37.52 26.09 51.84
C MET A 1 36.37 25.18 51.41
N SER A 2 35.59 25.64 50.46
CA SER A 2 34.37 24.96 50.04
C SER A 2 34.58 24.46 48.61
N LEU A 3 34.64 23.13 48.42
CA LEU A 3 34.72 22.49 47.10
C LEU A 3 33.31 22.41 46.50
N ARG A 4 33.05 23.19 45.44
CA ARG A 4 31.88 23.06 44.60
C ARG A 4 32.09 21.91 43.59
N CYS A 5 31.27 20.88 43.72
CA CYS A 5 31.18 19.78 42.78
C CYS A 5 30.39 20.23 41.56
N ILE A 6 31.02 20.34 40.38
CA ILE A 6 30.39 20.66 39.12
C ILE A 6 29.89 19.32 38.51
N ARG A 7 28.57 19.12 38.50
CA ARG A 7 27.95 18.04 37.73
C ARG A 7 27.85 18.49 36.28
N ALA A 8 28.62 17.87 35.43
CA ALA A 8 28.46 17.96 33.97
C ALA A 8 27.27 17.09 33.53
N SER A 9 26.19 17.74 33.10
CA SER A 9 25.09 17.08 32.40
C SER A 9 25.52 16.79 30.96
N VAL A 10 25.79 15.54 30.65
CA VAL A 10 25.97 15.11 29.27
C VAL A 10 24.57 14.92 28.65
N SER A 11 24.14 15.92 27.90
CA SER A 11 22.95 15.83 27.04
C SER A 11 23.33 14.99 25.85
N VAL A 12 22.87 13.73 25.79
CA VAL A 12 22.95 12.90 24.61
C VAL A 12 21.83 13.35 23.66
N ALA A 13 22.17 14.29 22.79
CA ALA A 13 21.34 14.59 21.63
C ALA A 13 21.30 13.32 20.75
N ARG A 14 20.16 12.63 20.74
CA ARG A 14 19.87 11.64 19.70
C ARG A 14 19.71 12.42 18.39
N GLU A 15 20.76 12.46 17.59
CA GLU A 15 20.66 12.83 16.19
C GLU A 15 19.71 11.81 15.52
N ARG A 16 18.52 12.26 15.17
CA ARG A 16 17.69 11.60 14.15
C ARG A 16 18.46 11.77 12.85
N VAL A 17 19.16 10.73 12.46
CA VAL A 17 19.56 10.57 11.06
C VAL A 17 18.24 10.36 10.31
N GLU A 18 17.63 11.42 9.80
CA GLU A 18 16.60 11.33 8.78
C GLU A 18 17.29 10.67 7.58
N SER A 19 16.97 9.41 7.37
CA SER A 19 17.36 8.67 6.18
C SER A 19 16.58 9.27 5.00
N ASP A 20 17.13 10.31 4.41
CA ASP A 20 16.61 10.99 3.20
C ASP A 20 16.97 10.16 1.94
N MET A 21 16.77 8.85 2.02
CA MET A 21 16.93 7.96 0.87
C MET A 21 15.70 8.09 -0.02
N PRO A 22 15.88 8.44 -1.30
CA PRO A 22 14.77 8.62 -2.21
C PRO A 22 13.95 7.32 -2.33
N ILE A 23 12.63 7.44 -2.23
CA ILE A 23 11.72 6.31 -2.48
C ILE A 23 11.83 5.92 -3.95
N HIS A 24 12.19 4.67 -4.18
CA HIS A 24 12.21 4.05 -5.51
C HIS A 24 10.99 3.15 -5.69
N ILE A 25 10.21 3.35 -6.77
CA ILE A 25 9.05 2.52 -7.09
C ILE A 25 9.36 1.71 -8.35
N ALA A 26 9.19 0.41 -8.26
CA ALA A 26 9.40 -0.52 -9.37
C ALA A 26 8.35 -1.63 -9.38
N ALA A 27 8.12 -2.20 -10.56
CA ALA A 27 7.32 -3.40 -10.69
C ALA A 27 8.00 -4.57 -9.96
N ALA A 28 7.23 -5.26 -9.12
CA ALA A 28 7.69 -6.43 -8.39
C ALA A 28 7.92 -7.61 -9.34
N GLN A 29 8.87 -8.44 -8.96
CA GLN A 29 9.18 -9.70 -9.64
C GLN A 29 8.75 -10.89 -8.76
N PRO A 30 8.64 -12.12 -9.28
CA PRO A 30 8.27 -13.29 -8.48
C PRO A 30 9.14 -13.51 -7.23
N VAL A 31 10.40 -13.09 -7.26
CA VAL A 31 11.31 -13.14 -6.10
C VAL A 31 10.87 -12.25 -4.94
N ASP A 32 10.04 -11.24 -5.21
CA ASP A 32 9.50 -10.30 -4.22
C ASP A 32 8.26 -10.83 -3.48
N ALA A 33 7.76 -12.01 -3.86
CA ALA A 33 6.54 -12.59 -3.27
C ALA A 33 6.55 -12.67 -1.73
N PRO A 34 7.67 -13.02 -1.05
CA PRO A 34 7.71 -13.02 0.42
C PRO A 34 7.46 -11.63 1.03
N ILE A 35 8.05 -10.58 0.42
CA ILE A 35 7.89 -9.20 0.88
C ILE A 35 6.43 -8.74 0.67
N ILE A 36 5.85 -9.05 -0.48
CA ILE A 36 4.45 -8.73 -0.80
C ILE A 36 3.53 -9.41 0.19
N ALA A 37 3.71 -10.72 0.44
CA ALA A 37 2.88 -11.48 1.36
C ALA A 37 2.91 -10.90 2.79
N LYS A 38 4.09 -10.47 3.25
CA LYS A 38 4.23 -9.79 4.54
C LYS A 38 3.44 -8.48 4.56
N LEU A 39 3.60 -7.61 3.56
CA LEU A 39 2.89 -6.31 3.50
C LEU A 39 1.37 -6.49 3.40
N VAL A 40 0.90 -7.53 2.70
CA VAL A 40 -0.53 -7.91 2.68
C VAL A 40 -0.99 -8.33 4.08
N GLY A 41 -0.21 -9.12 4.79
CA GLY A 41 -0.50 -9.50 6.17
C GLY A 41 -0.63 -8.28 7.09
N ASP A 42 0.31 -7.33 6.99
CA ASP A 42 0.31 -6.09 7.76
C ASP A 42 -0.94 -5.24 7.44
N LEU A 43 -1.32 -5.11 6.16
CA LEU A 43 -2.56 -4.44 5.72
C LEU A 43 -3.81 -5.07 6.33
N LEU A 44 -3.94 -6.39 6.23
CA LEU A 44 -5.11 -7.13 6.74
C LEU A 44 -5.21 -7.05 8.25
N ALA A 45 -4.09 -7.12 8.96
CA ALA A 45 -4.04 -6.96 10.42
C ALA A 45 -4.56 -5.58 10.85
N GLU A 46 -4.16 -4.50 10.16
CA GLU A 46 -4.68 -3.16 10.44
C GLU A 46 -6.19 -3.04 10.17
N ILE A 47 -6.67 -3.61 9.05
CA ILE A 47 -8.10 -3.57 8.74
C ILE A 47 -8.89 -4.31 9.82
N VAL A 48 -8.49 -5.54 10.19
CA VAL A 48 -9.15 -6.34 11.23
C VAL A 48 -9.15 -5.61 12.58
N ALA A 49 -8.04 -4.99 12.95
CA ALA A 49 -7.94 -4.21 14.19
C ALA A 49 -8.90 -3.01 14.19
N ALA A 50 -9.06 -2.33 13.05
CA ALA A 50 -9.93 -1.17 12.93
C ALA A 50 -11.42 -1.53 12.93
N ILE A 51 -11.82 -2.59 12.22
CA ILE A 51 -13.24 -2.99 12.12
C ILE A 51 -13.68 -3.95 13.25
N LYS A 52 -12.74 -4.46 14.04
CA LYS A 52 -12.96 -5.42 15.15
C LYS A 52 -13.73 -6.68 14.75
N THR A 53 -13.55 -7.12 13.51
CA THR A 53 -14.22 -8.29 12.94
C THR A 53 -13.22 -9.11 12.15
N ALA A 54 -13.19 -10.43 12.36
CA ALA A 54 -12.39 -11.35 11.56
C ALA A 54 -12.99 -11.45 10.14
N ALA A 55 -12.63 -10.49 9.28
CA ALA A 55 -13.20 -10.38 7.94
C ALA A 55 -12.43 -11.17 6.87
N PHE A 56 -11.20 -11.61 7.19
CA PHE A 56 -10.30 -12.23 6.23
C PHE A 56 -9.58 -13.44 6.86
N GLY A 57 -9.53 -14.55 6.12
CA GLY A 57 -8.56 -15.62 6.38
C GLY A 57 -7.22 -15.20 5.76
N PHE A 58 -6.13 -15.28 6.53
CA PHE A 58 -4.79 -14.98 6.05
C PHE A 58 -3.83 -16.12 6.38
N SER A 59 -3.11 -16.56 5.37
CA SER A 59 -1.98 -17.49 5.47
C SER A 59 -0.80 -16.89 4.72
N LEU A 60 0.29 -16.65 5.42
CA LEU A 60 1.51 -16.06 4.82
C LEU A 60 2.02 -16.92 3.66
N ALA A 61 2.12 -18.24 3.87
CA ALA A 61 2.63 -19.16 2.86
C ALA A 61 1.75 -19.23 1.60
N GLU A 62 0.41 -19.29 1.79
CA GLU A 62 -0.52 -19.30 0.66
C GLU A 62 -0.53 -17.96 -0.09
N THR A 63 -0.40 -16.86 0.64
CA THR A 63 -0.35 -15.51 0.03
C THR A 63 0.94 -15.33 -0.76
N GLU A 64 2.07 -15.83 -0.24
CA GLU A 64 3.35 -15.82 -0.97
C GLU A 64 3.27 -16.67 -2.25
N ALA A 65 2.76 -17.90 -2.15
CA ALA A 65 2.61 -18.79 -3.31
C ALA A 65 1.70 -18.15 -4.38
N ARG A 66 0.60 -17.55 -3.96
CA ARG A 66 -0.35 -16.86 -4.84
C ARG A 66 0.27 -15.62 -5.50
N ALA A 67 0.99 -14.80 -4.73
CA ALA A 67 1.68 -13.62 -5.26
C ALA A 67 2.70 -14.01 -6.32
N ARG A 68 3.51 -15.06 -6.05
CA ARG A 68 4.50 -15.58 -7.00
C ARG A 68 3.83 -16.01 -8.30
N ALA A 69 2.81 -16.87 -8.23
CA ALA A 69 2.11 -17.37 -9.40
C ALA A 69 1.49 -16.24 -10.24
N TRP A 70 0.84 -15.26 -9.60
CA TRP A 70 0.18 -14.17 -10.32
C TRP A 70 1.16 -13.18 -10.95
N LEU A 71 2.35 -13.00 -10.36
CA LEU A 71 3.42 -12.22 -10.97
C LEU A 71 4.04 -12.95 -12.17
N GLU A 72 4.16 -14.28 -12.10
CA GLU A 72 4.63 -15.12 -13.22
C GLU A 72 3.66 -15.10 -14.40
N ASP A 73 2.36 -15.16 -14.14
CA ASP A 73 1.31 -15.10 -15.15
C ASP A 73 1.19 -13.74 -15.84
N GLY A 74 1.74 -12.67 -15.23
CA GLY A 74 1.68 -11.30 -15.75
C GLY A 74 0.29 -10.65 -15.71
N ASN A 75 -0.71 -11.31 -15.14
CA ASN A 75 -2.09 -10.80 -15.03
C ASN A 75 -2.32 -9.91 -13.81
N TYR A 76 -1.33 -9.82 -12.92
CA TYR A 76 -1.36 -9.05 -11.70
C TYR A 76 -0.09 -8.23 -11.57
N THR A 77 -0.23 -6.93 -11.45
CA THR A 77 0.93 -6.04 -11.32
C THR A 77 1.02 -5.55 -9.88
N VAL A 78 2.17 -5.71 -9.27
CA VAL A 78 2.48 -5.10 -7.97
C VAL A 78 3.60 -4.09 -8.16
N LEU A 79 3.40 -2.88 -7.68
CA LEU A 79 4.44 -1.86 -7.59
C LEU A 79 4.91 -1.79 -6.14
N LEU A 80 6.19 -1.97 -5.91
CA LEU A 80 6.83 -1.88 -4.60
C LEU A 80 7.55 -0.54 -4.47
N ALA A 81 7.26 0.18 -3.40
CA ALA A 81 8.04 1.31 -2.96
C ALA A 81 9.12 0.83 -1.99
N ARG A 82 10.38 1.16 -2.28
CA ARG A 82 11.54 0.81 -1.47
C ARG A 82 12.34 2.05 -1.12
N ASP A 83 12.94 2.02 0.04
CA ASP A 83 14.00 2.94 0.48
C ASP A 83 15.26 2.15 0.86
N GLY A 84 16.26 2.81 1.42
CA GLY A 84 17.50 2.15 1.86
C GLY A 84 17.31 1.13 3.00
N GLU A 85 16.15 1.11 3.66
CA GLU A 85 15.83 0.23 4.79
C GLU A 85 14.95 -0.96 4.39
N GLY A 86 14.34 -0.92 3.20
CA GLY A 86 13.52 -2.02 2.70
C GLY A 86 12.25 -1.59 1.96
N ALA A 87 11.18 -2.40 2.08
CA ALA A 87 9.91 -2.10 1.45
C ALA A 87 9.07 -1.15 2.30
N ALA A 88 8.86 0.06 1.81
CA ALA A 88 8.07 1.11 2.45
C ALA A 88 6.56 0.95 2.22
N GLY A 89 6.17 0.19 1.18
CA GLY A 89 4.77 -0.04 0.83
C GLY A 89 4.60 -0.65 -0.55
N PHE A 90 3.36 -0.91 -0.94
CA PHE A 90 3.03 -1.45 -2.26
C PHE A 90 1.63 -1.01 -2.72
N ILE A 91 1.40 -1.10 -4.02
CA ILE A 91 0.09 -1.04 -4.65
C ILE A 91 -0.04 -2.19 -5.64
N ALA A 92 -1.18 -2.87 -5.61
CA ALA A 92 -1.51 -3.93 -6.54
C ALA A 92 -2.52 -3.43 -7.58
N LEU A 93 -2.41 -3.95 -8.79
CA LEU A 93 -3.25 -3.61 -9.93
C LEU A 93 -3.69 -4.87 -10.65
N ALA A 94 -4.97 -4.95 -10.99
CA ALA A 94 -5.54 -6.01 -11.81
C ALA A 94 -6.33 -5.40 -12.98
N GLU A 95 -6.19 -5.95 -14.19
CA GLU A 95 -7.03 -5.56 -15.31
C GLU A 95 -8.44 -6.15 -15.16
N CYS A 96 -9.43 -5.31 -15.39
CA CYS A 96 -10.82 -5.72 -15.51
C CYS A 96 -11.37 -5.32 -16.88
N ARG A 97 -12.32 -6.10 -17.39
CA ARG A 97 -12.99 -5.86 -18.66
C ARG A 97 -14.50 -5.81 -18.47
N ALA A 98 -15.13 -4.80 -19.03
CA ALA A 98 -16.58 -4.67 -19.05
C ALA A 98 -17.04 -4.07 -20.37
N LEU A 99 -18.13 -4.60 -20.91
CA LEU A 99 -18.66 -4.14 -22.20
C LEU A 99 -19.06 -2.66 -22.17
N TYR A 100 -19.50 -2.15 -21.03
CA TYR A 100 -19.92 -0.75 -20.86
C TYR A 100 -18.77 0.22 -20.51
N ALA A 101 -17.60 -0.28 -20.14
CA ALA A 101 -16.50 0.54 -19.59
C ALA A 101 -15.44 0.89 -20.64
N GLU A 102 -15.86 1.13 -21.87
CA GLU A 102 -14.95 1.44 -22.99
C GLU A 102 -13.86 0.37 -23.18
N GLY A 103 -14.09 -0.86 -22.70
CA GLY A 103 -13.24 -2.01 -22.87
C GLY A 103 -12.48 -2.42 -21.60
N ARG A 104 -11.38 -1.78 -21.29
CA ARG A 104 -10.46 -2.17 -20.19
C ARG A 104 -10.31 -1.09 -19.16
N PHE A 105 -10.22 -1.49 -17.88
CA PHE A 105 -9.91 -0.60 -16.78
C PHE A 105 -9.12 -1.35 -15.70
N GLY A 106 -8.43 -0.61 -14.83
CA GLY A 106 -7.69 -1.19 -13.72
C GLY A 106 -8.48 -1.15 -12.42
N ILE A 107 -8.31 -2.19 -11.62
CA ILE A 107 -8.76 -2.22 -10.22
C ILE A 107 -7.52 -2.16 -9.33
N ILE A 108 -7.62 -1.45 -8.20
CA ILE A 108 -6.64 -1.45 -7.13
C ILE A 108 -7.18 -2.33 -6.01
N PRO A 109 -6.78 -3.61 -5.92
CA PRO A 109 -7.21 -4.51 -4.85
C PRO A 109 -6.60 -4.12 -3.51
N GLU A 110 -5.31 -3.77 -3.50
CA GLU A 110 -4.54 -3.45 -2.29
C GLU A 110 -3.67 -2.20 -2.50
N LEU A 111 -3.61 -1.36 -1.47
CA LEU A 111 -2.61 -0.31 -1.27
C LEU A 111 -2.24 -0.28 0.20
N TYR A 112 -0.97 -0.39 0.49
CA TYR A 112 -0.44 -0.29 1.84
C TYR A 112 0.85 0.52 1.88
N VAL A 113 0.99 1.33 2.92
CA VAL A 113 2.22 2.04 3.27
C VAL A 113 2.50 1.77 4.73
N SER A 114 3.70 1.32 5.04
CA SER A 114 4.14 1.05 6.41
C SER A 114 3.93 2.28 7.30
N PRO A 115 3.45 2.12 8.55
CA PRO A 115 3.06 3.24 9.41
C PRO A 115 4.14 4.31 9.58
N ASP A 116 5.39 3.90 9.70
CA ASP A 116 6.58 4.75 9.83
C ASP A 116 6.96 5.51 8.56
N ARG A 117 6.39 5.14 7.42
CA ARG A 117 6.59 5.77 6.09
C ARG A 117 5.38 6.58 5.61
N ARG A 118 4.30 6.64 6.41
CA ARG A 118 3.12 7.46 6.09
C ARG A 118 3.42 8.95 6.20
N SER A 119 2.61 9.76 5.51
CA SER A 119 2.74 11.22 5.45
C SER A 119 4.05 11.74 4.82
N GLN A 120 4.85 10.84 4.22
CA GLN A 120 6.09 11.16 3.50
C GLN A 120 5.90 11.10 1.97
N GLY A 121 4.66 11.11 1.47
CA GLY A 121 4.37 11.11 0.03
C GLY A 121 4.36 9.73 -0.64
N VAL A 122 4.76 8.65 0.04
CA VAL A 122 4.90 7.29 -0.54
C VAL A 122 3.61 6.81 -1.20
N GLY A 123 2.46 6.94 -0.52
CA GLY A 123 1.17 6.53 -1.07
C GLY A 123 0.79 7.30 -2.33
N GLY A 124 1.03 8.61 -2.37
CA GLY A 124 0.80 9.44 -3.54
C GLY A 124 1.69 9.04 -4.71
N ALA A 125 2.97 8.76 -4.45
CA ALA A 125 3.91 8.29 -5.46
C ALA A 125 3.49 6.93 -6.05
N LEU A 126 3.05 5.96 -5.22
CA LEU A 126 2.52 4.68 -5.66
C LEU A 126 1.28 4.85 -6.56
N VAL A 127 0.32 5.71 -6.18
CA VAL A 127 -0.87 5.99 -7.00
C VAL A 127 -0.50 6.67 -8.31
N ASN A 128 0.46 7.59 -8.32
CA ASN A 128 0.92 8.24 -9.55
C ASN A 128 1.57 7.23 -10.51
N GLU A 129 2.37 6.31 -9.99
CA GLU A 129 2.95 5.24 -10.80
C GLU A 129 1.87 4.26 -11.31
N ALA A 130 0.88 3.91 -10.49
CA ALA A 130 -0.28 3.13 -10.91
C ALA A 130 -1.04 3.80 -12.07
N LYS A 131 -1.24 5.12 -12.03
CA LYS A 131 -1.84 5.87 -13.13
C LYS A 131 -0.97 5.83 -14.40
N ARG A 132 0.36 5.81 -14.26
CA ARG A 132 1.28 5.68 -15.39
C ARG A 132 1.13 4.28 -16.03
N VAL A 133 1.09 3.22 -15.23
CA VAL A 133 0.84 1.85 -15.68
C VAL A 133 -0.52 1.74 -16.37
N ALA A 134 -1.57 2.32 -15.79
CA ALA A 134 -2.90 2.32 -16.39
C ALA A 134 -2.90 2.95 -17.79
N ARG A 135 -2.24 4.10 -17.95
CA ARG A 135 -2.10 4.77 -19.25
C ARG A 135 -1.33 3.90 -20.26
N SER A 136 -0.22 3.28 -19.84
CA SER A 136 0.58 2.43 -20.76
C SER A 136 -0.18 1.17 -21.19
N ASN A 137 -1.09 0.66 -20.35
CA ASN A 137 -1.95 -0.47 -20.67
C ASN A 137 -3.21 -0.09 -21.44
N GLY A 138 -3.44 1.21 -21.70
CA GLY A 138 -4.65 1.70 -22.37
C GLY A 138 -5.91 1.51 -21.51
N TRP A 139 -5.80 1.52 -20.19
CA TRP A 139 -6.96 1.45 -19.30
C TRP A 139 -7.67 2.80 -19.24
N ALA A 140 -8.98 2.79 -19.41
CA ALA A 140 -9.80 3.99 -19.40
C ALA A 140 -9.85 4.68 -18.02
N ARG A 141 -9.72 3.91 -16.92
CA ARG A 141 -9.76 4.41 -15.55
C ARG A 141 -9.13 3.42 -14.56
N LEU A 142 -8.92 3.91 -13.33
CA LEU A 142 -8.62 3.07 -12.16
C LEU A 142 -9.80 3.14 -11.18
N GLU A 143 -10.17 2.00 -10.64
CA GLU A 143 -11.18 1.86 -9.59
C GLU A 143 -10.56 1.31 -8.31
N VAL A 144 -11.09 1.73 -7.16
CA VAL A 144 -10.70 1.21 -5.85
C VAL A 144 -11.94 1.03 -4.98
N THR A 145 -11.93 -0.01 -4.16
CA THR A 145 -12.93 -0.18 -3.10
C THR A 145 -12.28 0.15 -1.76
N THR A 146 -12.71 1.22 -1.12
CA THR A 146 -12.21 1.60 0.20
C THR A 146 -12.85 0.73 1.30
N PRO A 147 -12.15 0.48 2.43
CA PRO A 147 -12.76 -0.12 3.60
C PRO A 147 -13.89 0.76 4.17
N PRO A 148 -14.74 0.19 5.07
CA PRO A 148 -15.94 0.88 5.53
C PRO A 148 -15.65 2.13 6.36
N LEU A 149 -16.57 3.10 6.27
CA LEU A 149 -16.61 4.30 7.11
C LEU A 149 -17.31 4.00 8.45
N PRO A 150 -17.04 4.77 9.52
CA PRO A 150 -16.15 5.95 9.55
C PRO A 150 -14.67 5.60 9.79
N GLN A 151 -14.29 4.35 10.06
CA GLN A 151 -12.95 3.95 10.48
C GLN A 151 -11.87 4.32 9.45
N PHE A 152 -12.24 4.35 8.16
CA PHE A 152 -11.31 4.59 7.05
C PHE A 152 -11.57 5.92 6.31
N GLU A 153 -12.08 6.93 7.00
CA GLU A 153 -12.31 8.28 6.43
C GLU A 153 -11.00 8.91 5.90
N ARG A 154 -9.89 8.70 6.61
CA ARG A 154 -8.57 9.16 6.14
C ARG A 154 -8.15 8.52 4.82
N THR A 155 -8.51 7.25 4.61
CA THR A 155 -8.25 6.52 3.35
C THR A 155 -9.11 7.07 2.22
N LEU A 156 -10.39 7.35 2.48
CA LEU A 156 -11.26 7.99 1.49
C LEU A 156 -10.71 9.36 1.08
N THR A 157 -10.42 10.24 2.05
CA THR A 157 -9.83 11.56 1.81
C THR A 157 -8.49 11.48 1.06
N PHE A 158 -7.67 10.46 1.33
CA PHE A 158 -6.45 10.24 0.58
C PHE A 158 -6.74 9.99 -0.91
N TYR A 159 -7.67 9.10 -1.24
CA TYR A 159 -8.02 8.83 -2.64
C TYR A 159 -8.65 10.04 -3.33
N GLU A 160 -9.50 10.80 -2.65
CA GLU A 160 -10.05 12.05 -3.17
C GLU A 160 -8.95 13.06 -3.55
N ARG A 161 -7.94 13.22 -2.69
CA ARG A 161 -6.76 14.06 -2.99
C ARG A 161 -5.93 13.53 -4.17
N GLN A 162 -6.02 12.24 -4.46
CA GLN A 162 -5.41 11.63 -5.64
C GLN A 162 -6.31 11.74 -6.88
N GLY A 163 -7.45 12.45 -6.81
CA GLY A 163 -8.37 12.67 -7.93
C GLY A 163 -9.35 11.53 -8.18
N PHE A 164 -9.54 10.62 -7.22
CA PHE A 164 -10.64 9.67 -7.26
C PHE A 164 -11.91 10.34 -6.77
N SER A 165 -13.04 9.88 -7.28
CA SER A 165 -14.37 10.30 -6.82
C SER A 165 -15.27 9.10 -6.59
N ILE A 166 -16.25 9.22 -5.72
CA ILE A 166 -17.24 8.17 -5.48
C ILE A 166 -18.05 7.98 -6.75
N SER A 167 -18.05 6.78 -7.31
CA SER A 167 -18.72 6.45 -8.58
C SER A 167 -20.10 5.79 -8.39
N GLY A 168 -20.55 5.62 -7.17
CA GLY A 168 -21.84 4.99 -6.85
C GLY A 168 -21.78 3.46 -6.82
N GLY A 169 -22.95 2.86 -6.55
CA GLY A 169 -23.10 1.42 -6.39
C GLY A 169 -22.70 0.91 -4.99
N ARG A 170 -23.01 -0.36 -4.73
CA ARG A 170 -22.64 -1.07 -3.51
C ARG A 170 -21.92 -2.36 -3.87
N LYS A 171 -20.78 -2.63 -3.25
CA LYS A 171 -20.10 -3.91 -3.40
C LYS A 171 -20.87 -4.99 -2.66
N MET A 172 -21.21 -6.06 -3.36
CA MET A 172 -21.83 -7.26 -2.80
C MET A 172 -20.93 -8.46 -3.04
N LYS A 173 -20.98 -9.44 -2.15
CA LYS A 173 -20.25 -10.70 -2.29
C LYS A 173 -21.12 -11.89 -1.90
N VAL A 174 -20.88 -13.03 -2.51
CA VAL A 174 -21.40 -14.35 -2.15
C VAL A 174 -20.25 -15.35 -2.16
N SER A 175 -20.24 -16.28 -1.22
CA SER A 175 -19.33 -17.43 -1.28
C SER A 175 -19.90 -18.50 -2.19
N VAL A 176 -19.06 -19.14 -2.98
CA VAL A 176 -19.40 -20.23 -3.93
C VAL A 176 -18.58 -21.46 -3.60
#